data_2903d4eaf30ca3729255898d8accd82d
#
_entry.id   2903d4eaf30ca3729255898d8accd82d
#
_cell.length_a   1.000
_cell.length_b   1.000
_cell.length_c   1.000
_cell.angle_alpha   90.00
_cell.angle_beta   90.00
_cell.angle_gamma   90.00
#
_symmetry.space_group_name_H-M   'P 1'
#
loop_
_entity.id
_entity.type
_entity.pdbx_description
1 polymer ?
#
loop_
_entity_poly.entity_id
_entity_poly.type
_entity_poly.pdbx_seq_one_letter_code
_entity_poly.pdbx_strand_id
1 'polypeptide(L)'
;MLSRRAILAAGAAGLTASLAALPTLAAARKGFVKVEDGRLSLDGKPYRFVGANLWYGAWLGAPAAFGDHARLTRELDKLKSLGVTNLRVLGAGERSPAKVAMDPTFRGPGEDYDQTLLTGLDVLLAEMAKRGMKAVIYVNNFWDWSGGMPAYLNWTGNGTWFQQGDPAHPWPAFADYSARFYADEKANALFRHYVKTLVGRTSTVTGKPYRDDPTIMAWQLANEPRPAGSEEFGKANRPAYDAWIDGTARFIKSIDANHLVSSGSEGDMGCLGSEACVVESHKTPAIDYLTLHVWPNNWSWISMTDQPSTYEAGAARSRDYIRRHIALAKSMGKPLTIEEFGLIRDGRAFAPGSPVTFRDRFYRMVFDEVEADMKAGGPTAGVNFWAWNGEGRAQHADAWFKKGDRSYVGDPPQEEQGLFGVFDADASTLAIIRDHAKAVKAI
;
A
#
# COMPACT_ATOMS: atom_id res chain seq x y z
N MET A 1 -91.95 5.76 33.32
CA MET A 1 -92.47 4.77 32.35
C MET A 1 -91.49 4.60 31.25
N LEU A 2 -90.86 3.45 31.15
CA LEU A 2 -90.52 2.60 30.01
C LEU A 2 -89.91 3.31 28.82
N SER A 3 -88.82 2.86 28.16
CA SER A 3 -88.34 1.49 27.98
C SER A 3 -86.96 1.48 27.26
N ARG A 4 -86.23 0.47 27.49
CA ARG A 4 -85.01 -0.05 26.92
C ARG A 4 -84.94 -0.03 25.43
N ARG A 5 -83.70 0.23 24.91
CA ARG A 5 -83.01 -0.81 24.05
C ARG A 5 -81.54 -0.39 23.83
N ALA A 6 -80.65 -1.27 24.30
CA ALA A 6 -79.25 -1.27 23.98
C ALA A 6 -79.01 -1.87 22.59
N ILE A 7 -78.12 -1.31 21.81
CA ILE A 7 -77.51 -1.95 20.64
C ILE A 7 -75.99 -1.93 20.78
N LEU A 8 -75.43 -3.11 20.94
CA LEU A 8 -73.97 -3.37 20.87
C LEU A 8 -73.51 -3.16 19.45
N ALA A 9 -72.49 -2.33 19.24
CA ALA A 9 -71.68 -2.30 18.04
C ALA A 9 -70.31 -2.82 18.42
N ALA A 10 -69.97 -4.01 17.96
CA ALA A 10 -68.62 -4.60 18.03
C ALA A 10 -67.72 -3.95 16.97
N GLY A 11 -66.74 -3.19 17.47
CA GLY A 11 -65.68 -2.65 16.58
C GLY A 11 -64.63 -3.71 16.36
N ALA A 12 -64.48 -4.13 15.10
CA ALA A 12 -63.35 -4.96 14.65
C ALA A 12 -62.09 -4.09 14.58
N ALA A 13 -61.15 -4.32 15.52
CA ALA A 13 -59.81 -3.74 15.40
C ALA A 13 -59.01 -4.52 14.38
N GLY A 14 -58.81 -3.90 13.21
CA GLY A 14 -57.89 -4.42 12.17
C GLY A 14 -56.46 -4.26 12.62
N LEU A 15 -55.76 -5.34 12.91
CA LEU A 15 -54.31 -5.37 13.05
C LEU A 15 -53.70 -5.22 11.64
N THR A 16 -53.26 -4.02 11.34
CA THR A 16 -52.32 -3.81 10.21
C THR A 16 -50.93 -4.26 10.63
N ALA A 17 -50.56 -5.49 10.24
CA ALA A 17 -49.18 -5.96 10.32
C ALA A 17 -48.32 -5.15 9.34
N SER A 18 -47.52 -4.22 9.87
CA SER A 18 -46.46 -3.59 9.11
C SER A 18 -45.41 -4.64 8.79
N LEU A 19 -45.39 -5.13 7.55
CA LEU A 19 -44.27 -5.87 7.00
C LEU A 19 -43.07 -4.94 6.94
N ALA A 20 -42.20 -5.05 7.93
CA ALA A 20 -40.88 -4.47 7.85
C ALA A 20 -40.18 -5.09 6.63
N ALA A 21 -39.95 -4.29 5.60
CA ALA A 21 -39.14 -4.70 4.45
C ALA A 21 -37.75 -5.08 4.97
N LEU A 22 -37.40 -6.35 4.88
CA LEU A 22 -36.03 -6.83 5.06
C LEU A 22 -35.14 -6.01 4.10
N PRO A 23 -33.98 -5.51 4.57
CA PRO A 23 -33.08 -4.81 3.67
C PRO A 23 -32.71 -5.78 2.53
N THR A 24 -33.07 -5.42 1.31
CA THR A 24 -32.60 -6.11 0.12
C THR A 24 -31.08 -6.07 0.16
N LEU A 25 -30.45 -7.23 0.31
CA LEU A 25 -29.01 -7.39 0.09
C LEU A 25 -28.72 -6.79 -1.29
N ALA A 26 -28.06 -5.63 -1.28
CA ALA A 26 -27.65 -5.00 -2.53
C ALA A 26 -26.84 -6.04 -3.29
N ALA A 27 -27.26 -6.34 -4.54
CA ALA A 27 -26.56 -7.29 -5.38
C ALA A 27 -25.06 -6.93 -5.41
N ALA A 28 -24.21 -7.90 -5.09
CA ALA A 28 -22.77 -7.68 -5.02
C ALA A 28 -22.30 -7.07 -6.35
N ARG A 29 -21.71 -5.88 -6.29
CA ARG A 29 -21.19 -5.19 -7.48
C ARG A 29 -20.06 -6.04 -8.07
N LYS A 30 -20.14 -6.36 -9.36
CA LYS A 30 -19.12 -7.16 -10.06
C LYS A 30 -17.79 -6.40 -10.20
N GLY A 31 -16.71 -7.17 -10.19
CA GLY A 31 -15.36 -6.68 -10.44
C GLY A 31 -14.64 -6.12 -9.21
N PHE A 32 -15.27 -6.05 -8.03
CA PHE A 32 -14.63 -5.61 -6.79
C PHE A 32 -14.03 -6.79 -6.04
N VAL A 33 -12.78 -6.62 -5.58
CA VAL A 33 -12.16 -7.59 -4.68
C VAL A 33 -12.81 -7.49 -3.30
N LYS A 34 -13.10 -8.62 -2.69
CA LYS A 34 -13.76 -8.75 -1.38
C LYS A 34 -12.95 -9.69 -0.49
N VAL A 35 -13.25 -9.67 0.80
CA VAL A 35 -12.81 -10.71 1.74
C VAL A 35 -13.97 -11.69 1.95
N GLU A 36 -13.74 -12.95 1.67
CA GLU A 36 -14.67 -14.05 1.88
C GLU A 36 -13.89 -15.19 2.57
N ASP A 37 -14.38 -15.65 3.70
CA ASP A 37 -13.77 -16.73 4.50
C ASP A 37 -12.27 -16.53 4.78
N GLY A 38 -11.88 -15.29 5.12
CA GLY A 38 -10.48 -14.94 5.42
C GLY A 38 -9.54 -14.94 4.22
N ARG A 39 -10.08 -14.87 2.98
CA ARG A 39 -9.32 -14.84 1.72
C ARG A 39 -9.82 -13.72 0.81
N LEU A 40 -8.95 -13.29 -0.10
CA LEU A 40 -9.41 -12.38 -1.16
C LEU A 40 -10.18 -13.15 -2.24
N SER A 41 -11.29 -12.57 -2.65
CA SER A 41 -12.20 -13.08 -3.68
C SER A 41 -12.50 -12.00 -4.71
N LEU A 42 -12.67 -12.40 -5.96
CA LEU A 42 -13.14 -11.57 -7.06
C LEU A 42 -14.26 -12.32 -7.81
N ASP A 43 -15.45 -11.75 -7.79
CA ASP A 43 -16.65 -12.34 -8.41
C ASP A 43 -16.91 -13.79 -7.97
N GLY A 44 -16.71 -14.07 -6.65
CA GLY A 44 -16.93 -15.40 -6.05
C GLY A 44 -15.83 -16.42 -6.34
N LYS A 45 -14.68 -16.00 -6.88
CA LYS A 45 -13.52 -16.86 -7.11
C LYS A 45 -12.33 -16.37 -6.28
N PRO A 46 -11.43 -17.26 -5.84
CA PRO A 46 -10.21 -16.82 -5.16
C PRO A 46 -9.45 -15.79 -6.02
N TYR A 47 -9.14 -14.64 -5.41
CA TYR A 47 -8.32 -13.63 -6.06
C TYR A 47 -6.88 -13.77 -5.57
N ARG A 48 -6.03 -14.23 -6.48
CA ARG A 48 -4.58 -14.36 -6.27
C ARG A 48 -3.85 -13.55 -7.32
N PHE A 49 -2.71 -12.96 -6.94
CA PHE A 49 -2.01 -12.08 -7.87
C PHE A 49 -0.50 -12.07 -7.67
N VAL A 50 0.19 -11.70 -8.73
CA VAL A 50 1.56 -11.21 -8.70
C VAL A 50 1.51 -9.74 -9.05
N GLY A 51 2.18 -8.93 -8.25
CA GLY A 51 2.17 -7.49 -8.37
C GLY A 51 3.56 -6.88 -8.29
N ALA A 52 3.60 -5.58 -8.50
CA ALA A 52 4.79 -4.75 -8.40
C ALA A 52 4.47 -3.43 -7.69
N ASN A 53 5.48 -2.82 -7.07
CA ASN A 53 5.42 -1.43 -6.67
C ASN A 53 5.78 -0.55 -7.87
N LEU A 54 4.87 0.36 -8.23
CA LEU A 54 5.01 1.38 -9.27
C LEU A 54 4.59 2.73 -8.69
N TRP A 55 5.27 3.16 -7.61
CA TRP A 55 4.87 4.34 -6.86
C TRP A 55 4.78 5.60 -7.73
N TYR A 56 5.65 5.73 -8.74
CA TYR A 56 5.74 6.89 -9.63
C TYR A 56 4.74 6.87 -10.82
N GLY A 57 3.82 5.92 -10.86
CA GLY A 57 2.90 5.77 -11.99
C GLY A 57 2.06 7.00 -12.29
N ALA A 58 1.63 7.76 -11.27
CA ALA A 58 0.89 9.01 -11.45
C ALA A 58 1.75 10.10 -12.10
N TRP A 59 3.05 10.16 -11.81
CA TRP A 59 3.98 11.09 -12.44
C TRP A 59 4.12 10.80 -13.94
N LEU A 60 4.27 9.53 -14.33
CA LEU A 60 4.30 9.16 -15.75
C LEU A 60 2.97 9.46 -16.46
N GLY A 61 1.84 9.27 -15.78
CA GLY A 61 0.51 9.56 -16.32
C GLY A 61 0.15 11.04 -16.40
N ALA A 62 0.92 11.92 -15.77
CA ALA A 62 0.59 13.34 -15.66
C ALA A 62 0.61 14.06 -17.04
N PRO A 63 -0.40 14.87 -17.37
CA PRO A 63 -0.43 15.67 -18.61
C PRO A 63 0.45 16.93 -18.47
N ALA A 64 1.76 16.71 -18.27
CA ALA A 64 2.75 17.77 -18.07
C ALA A 64 4.09 17.39 -18.68
N ALA A 65 5.02 18.36 -18.76
CA ALA A 65 6.34 18.13 -19.32
C ALA A 65 7.21 17.10 -18.57
N PHE A 66 6.86 16.77 -17.32
CA PHE A 66 7.52 15.73 -16.55
C PHE A 66 6.84 14.36 -16.69
N GLY A 67 5.66 14.29 -17.33
CA GLY A 67 4.96 13.03 -17.59
C GLY A 67 5.49 12.35 -18.85
N ASP A 68 5.29 11.03 -18.90
CA ASP A 68 5.60 10.19 -20.08
C ASP A 68 4.56 9.07 -20.20
N HIS A 69 3.41 9.44 -20.76
CA HIS A 69 2.30 8.51 -20.97
C HIS A 69 2.67 7.35 -21.90
N ALA A 70 3.53 7.61 -22.88
CA ALA A 70 3.99 6.56 -23.80
C ALA A 70 4.83 5.51 -23.06
N ARG A 71 5.73 5.94 -22.18
CA ARG A 71 6.48 5.05 -21.28
C ARG A 71 5.52 4.30 -20.35
N LEU A 72 4.58 5.00 -19.69
CA LEU A 72 3.61 4.35 -18.82
C LEU A 72 2.90 3.19 -19.51
N THR A 73 2.45 3.40 -20.74
CA THR A 73 1.78 2.37 -21.53
C THR A 73 2.70 1.17 -21.80
N ARG A 74 3.96 1.38 -22.23
CA ARG A 74 4.92 0.29 -22.44
C ARG A 74 5.27 -0.45 -21.16
N GLU A 75 5.45 0.27 -20.03
CA GLU A 75 5.73 -0.33 -18.72
C GLU A 75 4.58 -1.25 -18.26
N LEU A 76 3.33 -0.79 -18.39
CA LEU A 76 2.17 -1.59 -18.04
C LEU A 76 2.00 -2.81 -18.98
N ASP A 77 2.27 -2.66 -20.27
CA ASP A 77 2.26 -3.78 -21.23
C ASP A 77 3.32 -4.81 -20.88
N LYS A 78 4.51 -4.36 -20.53
CA LYS A 78 5.61 -5.24 -20.10
C LYS A 78 5.24 -6.00 -18.83
N LEU A 79 4.76 -5.32 -17.80
CA LEU A 79 4.30 -5.94 -16.56
C LEU A 79 3.17 -6.96 -16.81
N LYS A 80 2.20 -6.61 -17.65
CA LYS A 80 1.14 -7.54 -18.08
C LYS A 80 1.70 -8.79 -18.74
N SER A 81 2.70 -8.64 -19.61
CA SER A 81 3.36 -9.76 -20.32
C SER A 81 4.10 -10.71 -19.37
N LEU A 82 4.49 -10.23 -18.19
CA LEU A 82 5.09 -11.02 -17.12
C LEU A 82 4.06 -11.72 -16.24
N GLY A 83 2.77 -11.42 -16.41
CA GLY A 83 1.69 -11.94 -15.60
C GLY A 83 1.41 -11.11 -14.35
N VAL A 84 1.97 -9.91 -14.24
CA VAL A 84 1.68 -8.95 -13.16
C VAL A 84 0.27 -8.40 -13.36
N THR A 85 -0.56 -8.48 -12.32
CA THR A 85 -1.98 -8.08 -12.37
C THR A 85 -2.39 -7.14 -11.24
N ASN A 86 -1.45 -6.78 -10.36
CA ASN A 86 -1.67 -5.84 -9.26
C ASN A 86 -0.52 -4.85 -9.18
N LEU A 87 -0.83 -3.58 -8.96
CA LEU A 87 0.18 -2.56 -8.72
C LEU A 87 -0.11 -1.82 -7.44
N ARG A 88 0.91 -1.67 -6.61
CA ARG A 88 0.89 -0.79 -5.44
C ARG A 88 1.47 0.56 -5.85
N VAL A 89 0.66 1.62 -5.71
CA VAL A 89 0.94 2.95 -6.26
C VAL A 89 0.75 4.03 -5.22
N LEU A 90 1.53 5.11 -5.34
CA LEU A 90 1.42 6.25 -4.44
C LEU A 90 0.31 7.19 -4.92
N GLY A 91 -0.67 7.42 -4.06
CA GLY A 91 -1.73 8.41 -4.26
C GLY A 91 -1.53 9.65 -3.40
N ALA A 92 -0.32 9.91 -2.91
CA ALA A 92 0.02 11.02 -2.04
C ALA A 92 1.43 11.54 -2.37
N GLY A 93 1.78 12.67 -1.79
CA GLY A 93 3.09 13.30 -1.88
C GLY A 93 2.96 14.74 -1.40
N GLU A 94 3.68 15.06 -0.35
CA GLU A 94 3.59 16.31 0.38
C GLU A 94 4.84 17.16 0.16
N ARG A 95 4.65 18.44 -0.16
CA ARG A 95 5.76 19.38 -0.26
C ARG A 95 6.45 19.54 1.08
N SER A 96 7.72 19.24 1.12
CA SER A 96 8.51 19.24 2.34
C SER A 96 9.85 19.96 2.16
N PRO A 97 10.55 20.30 3.27
CA PRO A 97 11.90 20.81 3.25
C PRO A 97 12.96 19.78 2.89
N ALA A 98 12.61 18.49 2.74
CA ALA A 98 13.57 17.44 2.44
C ALA A 98 14.46 17.80 1.25
N LYS A 99 15.77 17.57 1.40
CA LYS A 99 16.75 17.82 0.33
C LYS A 99 16.57 16.87 -0.83
N VAL A 100 16.16 15.65 -0.53
CA VAL A 100 15.93 14.57 -1.48
C VAL A 100 14.50 14.05 -1.28
N ALA A 101 13.59 14.51 -2.11
CA ALA A 101 12.17 14.13 -2.08
C ALA A 101 11.56 14.28 -3.47
N MET A 102 10.42 13.65 -3.66
CA MET A 102 9.64 13.79 -4.89
C MET A 102 9.24 15.25 -5.17
N ASP A 103 9.35 15.65 -6.43
CA ASP A 103 8.92 16.94 -6.96
C ASP A 103 8.49 16.78 -8.43
N PRO A 104 7.27 17.20 -8.87
CA PRO A 104 6.24 17.84 -8.08
C PRO A 104 5.53 16.90 -7.09
N THR A 105 4.76 17.49 -6.16
CA THR A 105 4.01 16.79 -5.12
C THR A 105 2.50 16.98 -5.31
N PHE A 106 1.68 16.04 -4.83
CA PHE A 106 0.22 16.12 -4.90
C PHE A 106 -0.35 17.31 -4.13
N ARG A 107 0.35 17.78 -3.07
CA ARG A 107 -0.11 18.88 -2.25
C ARG A 107 1.00 19.64 -1.54
N GLY A 108 0.66 20.90 -1.19
CA GLY A 108 1.36 21.72 -0.21
C GLY A 108 0.63 21.78 1.13
N PRO A 109 1.00 22.74 2.02
CA PRO A 109 0.38 22.91 3.34
C PRO A 109 -1.09 23.37 3.32
N GLY A 110 -1.53 23.96 2.21
CA GLY A 110 -2.92 24.37 2.00
C GLY A 110 -3.82 23.23 1.49
N GLU A 111 -5.02 23.62 1.08
CA GLU A 111 -6.00 22.71 0.46
C GLU A 111 -5.89 22.71 -1.07
N ASP A 112 -4.87 23.34 -1.62
CA ASP A 112 -4.58 23.33 -3.05
C ASP A 112 -3.89 22.02 -3.42
N TYR A 113 -4.61 21.20 -4.18
CA TYR A 113 -4.11 19.90 -4.64
C TYR A 113 -3.71 20.00 -6.11
N ASP A 114 -2.55 19.43 -6.45
CA ASP A 114 -2.04 19.42 -7.82
C ASP A 114 -2.95 18.58 -8.73
N GLN A 115 -3.78 19.26 -9.50
CA GLN A 115 -4.72 18.62 -10.42
C GLN A 115 -4.00 17.90 -11.56
N THR A 116 -2.76 18.26 -11.86
CA THR A 116 -1.96 17.62 -12.90
C THR A 116 -1.56 16.22 -12.45
N LEU A 117 -1.06 16.07 -11.21
CA LEU A 117 -0.72 14.76 -10.63
C LEU A 117 -1.97 13.92 -10.35
N LEU A 118 -3.05 14.53 -9.86
CA LEU A 118 -4.32 13.83 -9.69
C LEU A 118 -4.88 13.32 -11.02
N THR A 119 -4.75 14.10 -12.11
CA THR A 119 -5.08 13.60 -13.46
C THR A 119 -4.12 12.52 -13.91
N GLY A 120 -2.84 12.59 -13.54
CA GLY A 120 -1.89 11.51 -13.78
C GLY A 120 -2.28 10.19 -13.13
N LEU A 121 -2.84 10.25 -11.91
CA LEU A 121 -3.41 9.07 -11.25
C LEU A 121 -4.67 8.57 -11.98
N ASP A 122 -5.55 9.46 -12.45
CA ASP A 122 -6.70 9.09 -13.29
C ASP A 122 -6.26 8.35 -14.56
N VAL A 123 -5.21 8.84 -15.23
CA VAL A 123 -4.63 8.21 -16.43
C VAL A 123 -4.06 6.84 -16.09
N LEU A 124 -3.27 6.73 -15.02
CA LEU A 124 -2.72 5.45 -14.56
C LEU A 124 -3.82 4.40 -14.34
N LEU A 125 -4.86 4.75 -13.59
CA LEU A 125 -5.98 3.84 -13.31
C LEU A 125 -6.72 3.44 -14.59
N ALA A 126 -6.95 4.38 -15.52
CA ALA A 126 -7.57 4.09 -16.81
C ALA A 126 -6.72 3.13 -17.66
N GLU A 127 -5.39 3.30 -17.68
CA GLU A 127 -4.47 2.41 -18.39
C GLU A 127 -4.38 1.02 -17.72
N MET A 128 -4.42 0.96 -16.39
CA MET A 128 -4.49 -0.30 -15.64
C MET A 128 -5.80 -1.05 -15.94
N ALA A 129 -6.94 -0.35 -15.98
CA ALA A 129 -8.25 -0.91 -16.30
C ALA A 129 -8.26 -1.61 -17.67
N LYS A 130 -7.68 -0.99 -18.70
CA LYS A 130 -7.56 -1.57 -20.07
C LYS A 130 -6.80 -2.91 -20.06
N ARG A 131 -5.95 -3.13 -19.08
CA ARG A 131 -5.12 -4.34 -18.93
C ARG A 131 -5.67 -5.35 -17.93
N GLY A 132 -6.79 -5.01 -17.27
CA GLY A 132 -7.39 -5.85 -16.23
C GLY A 132 -6.52 -5.92 -14.96
N MET A 133 -5.72 -4.91 -14.70
CA MET A 133 -4.90 -4.79 -13.49
C MET A 133 -5.68 -4.15 -12.35
N LYS A 134 -5.29 -4.44 -11.11
CA LYS A 134 -5.82 -3.84 -9.90
C LYS A 134 -4.79 -2.93 -9.22
N ALA A 135 -5.26 -1.85 -8.58
CA ALA A 135 -4.44 -0.90 -7.86
C ALA A 135 -4.65 -1.00 -6.35
N VAL A 136 -3.56 -1.01 -5.59
CA VAL A 136 -3.54 -0.66 -4.17
C VAL A 136 -2.96 0.75 -4.07
N ILE A 137 -3.74 1.70 -3.54
CA ILE A 137 -3.35 3.11 -3.50
C ILE A 137 -3.07 3.50 -2.05
N TYR A 138 -1.81 3.79 -1.71
CA TYR A 138 -1.49 4.32 -0.39
C TYR A 138 -1.53 5.84 -0.37
N VAL A 139 -2.12 6.39 0.72
CA VAL A 139 -2.56 7.79 0.79
C VAL A 139 -1.74 8.64 1.75
N ASN A 140 -0.66 8.07 2.31
CA ASN A 140 0.33 8.73 3.14
C ASN A 140 1.63 7.91 3.15
N ASN A 141 2.67 8.42 3.79
CA ASN A 141 3.94 7.74 3.97
C ASN A 141 4.50 8.05 5.37
N PHE A 142 5.07 7.04 6.01
CA PHE A 142 5.81 7.27 7.26
C PHE A 142 7.14 7.98 7.01
N TRP A 143 7.72 7.77 5.82
CA TRP A 143 9.01 8.26 5.40
C TRP A 143 8.91 9.60 4.66
N ASP A 144 9.98 10.37 4.70
CA ASP A 144 10.03 11.74 4.20
C ASP A 144 10.32 11.90 2.71
N TRP A 145 10.68 10.81 2.00
CA TRP A 145 11.02 10.87 0.58
C TRP A 145 9.84 11.32 -0.33
N SER A 146 8.61 11.13 0.11
CA SER A 146 7.43 11.69 -0.54
C SER A 146 6.79 12.84 0.26
N GLY A 147 7.48 13.34 1.29
CA GLY A 147 6.94 14.29 2.26
C GLY A 147 6.36 13.58 3.48
N GLY A 148 5.28 12.83 3.29
CA GLY A 148 4.68 11.95 4.27
C GLY A 148 4.26 12.61 5.58
N MET A 149 4.14 11.80 6.64
CA MET A 149 3.78 12.26 7.98
C MET A 149 4.68 13.39 8.50
N PRO A 150 6.01 13.39 8.25
CA PRO A 150 6.89 14.50 8.63
C PRO A 150 6.49 15.83 8.02
N ALA A 151 5.97 15.87 6.78
CA ALA A 151 5.55 17.11 6.13
C ALA A 151 4.33 17.72 6.82
N TYR A 152 3.35 16.91 7.21
CA TYR A 152 2.19 17.40 7.97
C TYR A 152 2.61 18.00 9.30
N LEU A 153 3.53 17.34 10.03
CA LEU A 153 4.08 17.84 11.28
C LEU A 153 4.87 19.14 11.09
N ASN A 154 5.62 19.26 10.00
CA ASN A 154 6.31 20.49 9.65
C ASN A 154 5.33 21.66 9.45
N TRP A 155 4.24 21.42 8.73
CA TRP A 155 3.24 22.47 8.44
C TRP A 155 2.48 22.93 9.69
N THR A 156 2.25 22.03 10.66
CA THR A 156 1.50 22.33 11.89
C THR A 156 2.38 22.69 13.07
N GLY A 157 3.66 22.32 13.03
CA GLY A 157 4.64 22.42 14.13
C GLY A 157 5.70 23.52 13.96
N ASN A 158 5.33 24.69 13.44
CA ASN A 158 6.22 25.85 13.30
C ASN A 158 7.47 25.59 12.43
N GLY A 159 7.37 24.73 11.43
CA GLY A 159 8.47 24.46 10.50
C GLY A 159 9.55 23.50 11.03
N THR A 160 9.34 22.85 12.17
CA THR A 160 10.23 21.79 12.65
C THR A 160 10.32 20.67 11.62
N TRP A 161 11.56 20.23 11.31
CA TRP A 161 11.81 19.21 10.32
C TRP A 161 12.89 18.24 10.80
N PHE A 162 12.58 16.93 10.76
CA PHE A 162 13.55 15.86 10.92
C PHE A 162 13.59 15.10 9.61
N GLN A 163 14.79 14.83 9.10
CA GLN A 163 15.02 14.12 7.85
C GLN A 163 15.66 12.77 8.13
N GLN A 164 15.19 11.74 7.43
CA GLN A 164 15.82 10.42 7.48
C GLN A 164 17.28 10.50 7.01
N GLY A 165 18.17 9.84 7.74
CA GLY A 165 19.60 9.83 7.42
C GLY A 165 20.34 11.11 7.76
N ASP A 166 19.70 12.14 8.34
CA ASP A 166 20.37 13.32 8.84
C ASP A 166 21.15 12.97 10.12
N PRO A 167 22.49 13.19 10.14
CA PRO A 167 23.28 12.97 11.34
C PRO A 167 22.82 13.76 12.57
N ALA A 168 22.11 14.88 12.39
CA ALA A 168 21.50 15.65 13.49
C ALA A 168 20.29 14.95 14.10
N HIS A 169 19.66 14.04 13.38
CA HIS A 169 18.46 13.30 13.78
C HIS A 169 18.60 11.80 13.48
N PRO A 170 19.64 11.12 14.05
CA PRO A 170 19.89 9.72 13.77
C PRO A 170 18.73 8.86 14.24
N TRP A 171 18.67 7.63 13.74
CA TRP A 171 17.72 6.64 14.26
C TRP A 171 17.94 6.45 15.79
N PRO A 172 16.85 6.46 16.63
CA PRO A 172 15.43 6.44 16.25
C PRO A 172 14.73 7.82 16.16
N ALA A 173 15.48 8.94 16.30
CA ALA A 173 14.90 10.28 16.46
C ALA A 173 13.96 10.67 15.30
N PHE A 174 14.33 10.36 14.04
CA PHE A 174 13.46 10.60 12.89
C PHE A 174 12.12 9.83 13.01
N ALA A 175 12.19 8.55 13.34
CA ALA A 175 11.00 7.71 13.41
C ALA A 175 10.07 8.10 14.57
N ASP A 176 10.65 8.48 15.72
CA ASP A 176 9.88 9.02 16.86
C ASP A 176 9.23 10.36 16.51
N TYR A 177 9.91 11.20 15.72
CA TYR A 177 9.32 12.44 15.21
C TYR A 177 8.15 12.16 14.26
N SER A 178 8.35 11.31 13.24
CA SER A 178 7.29 10.97 12.28
C SER A 178 6.05 10.39 12.97
N ALA A 179 6.25 9.53 13.97
CA ALA A 179 5.18 8.89 14.71
C ALA A 179 4.32 9.84 15.58
N ARG A 180 4.79 11.06 15.86
CA ARG A 180 3.98 12.09 16.55
C ARG A 180 2.74 12.48 15.74
N PHE A 181 2.77 12.21 14.45
CA PHE A 181 1.64 12.47 13.55
C PHE A 181 0.32 11.88 14.05
N TYR A 182 0.35 10.68 14.64
CA TYR A 182 -0.89 10.01 15.06
C TYR A 182 -1.68 10.77 16.13
N ALA A 183 -0.99 11.49 17.00
CA ALA A 183 -1.59 12.29 18.06
C ALA A 183 -1.78 13.77 17.70
N ASP A 184 -1.25 14.24 16.56
CA ASP A 184 -1.38 15.63 16.13
C ASP A 184 -2.73 15.86 15.42
N GLU A 185 -3.68 16.46 16.13
CA GLU A 185 -5.03 16.72 15.62
C GLU A 185 -5.05 17.61 14.37
N LYS A 186 -4.14 18.61 14.30
CA LYS A 186 -4.06 19.53 13.16
C LYS A 186 -3.52 18.83 11.91
N ALA A 187 -2.44 18.04 12.08
CA ALA A 187 -1.88 17.23 11.02
C ALA A 187 -2.90 16.22 10.49
N ASN A 188 -3.61 15.54 11.40
CA ASN A 188 -4.67 14.61 11.03
C ASN A 188 -5.88 15.29 10.35
N ALA A 189 -6.24 16.50 10.72
CA ALA A 189 -7.30 17.25 10.04
C ALA A 189 -6.92 17.54 8.56
N LEU A 190 -5.69 18.01 8.32
CA LEU A 190 -5.16 18.21 6.96
C LEU A 190 -5.11 16.92 6.15
N PHE A 191 -4.66 15.84 6.77
CA PHE A 191 -4.61 14.53 6.14
C PHE A 191 -6.00 14.01 5.78
N ARG A 192 -6.95 14.05 6.69
CA ARG A 192 -8.34 13.63 6.44
C ARG A 192 -9.01 14.44 5.33
N HIS A 193 -8.71 15.73 5.22
CA HIS A 193 -9.21 16.55 4.12
C HIS A 193 -8.69 16.06 2.77
N TYR A 194 -7.39 15.70 2.69
CA TYR A 194 -6.82 15.09 1.50
C TYR A 194 -7.44 13.74 1.17
N VAL A 195 -7.54 12.85 2.16
CA VAL A 195 -8.19 11.53 1.98
C VAL A 195 -9.61 11.68 1.45
N LYS A 196 -10.39 12.61 2.01
CA LYS A 196 -11.75 12.90 1.52
C LYS A 196 -11.75 13.31 0.07
N THR A 197 -10.82 14.16 -0.33
CA THR A 197 -10.69 14.64 -1.72
C THR A 197 -10.30 13.52 -2.66
N LEU A 198 -9.28 12.72 -2.30
CA LEU A 198 -8.76 11.65 -3.15
C LEU A 198 -9.74 10.48 -3.26
N VAL A 199 -10.22 9.95 -2.15
CA VAL A 199 -11.15 8.81 -2.14
C VAL A 199 -12.51 9.18 -2.75
N GLY A 200 -12.95 10.44 -2.54
CA GLY A 200 -14.18 10.99 -3.13
C GLY A 200 -14.05 11.46 -4.58
N ARG A 201 -12.86 11.32 -5.21
CA ARG A 201 -12.59 11.84 -6.55
C ARG A 201 -13.45 11.16 -7.61
N THR A 202 -13.83 11.95 -8.62
CA THR A 202 -14.32 11.45 -9.91
C THR A 202 -13.20 11.59 -10.93
N SER A 203 -12.84 10.49 -11.59
CA SER A 203 -11.79 10.47 -12.61
C SER A 203 -12.10 11.44 -13.74
N THR A 204 -11.16 12.32 -14.08
CA THR A 204 -11.28 13.25 -15.20
C THR A 204 -11.13 12.55 -16.56
N VAL A 205 -10.59 11.33 -16.56
CA VAL A 205 -10.37 10.52 -17.77
C VAL A 205 -11.58 9.64 -18.10
N THR A 206 -12.17 9.00 -17.08
CA THR A 206 -13.27 8.05 -17.28
C THR A 206 -14.64 8.60 -16.89
N GLY A 207 -14.69 9.72 -16.18
CA GLY A 207 -15.93 10.27 -15.59
C GLY A 207 -16.52 9.43 -14.46
N LYS A 208 -15.81 8.36 -14.02
CA LYS A 208 -16.28 7.44 -12.98
C LYS A 208 -15.80 7.88 -11.60
N PRO A 209 -16.65 7.91 -10.57
CA PRO A 209 -16.19 8.09 -9.20
C PRO A 209 -15.23 6.94 -8.81
N TYR A 210 -14.15 7.25 -8.08
CA TYR A 210 -13.17 6.24 -7.66
C TYR A 210 -13.82 5.11 -6.86
N ARG A 211 -14.76 5.42 -5.98
CA ARG A 211 -15.53 4.43 -5.22
C ARG A 211 -16.32 3.43 -6.09
N ASP A 212 -16.53 3.76 -7.36
CA ASP A 212 -17.24 2.91 -8.32
C ASP A 212 -16.29 2.29 -9.37
N ASP A 213 -14.97 2.51 -9.25
CA ASP A 213 -13.98 1.97 -10.17
C ASP A 213 -13.39 0.65 -9.66
N PRO A 214 -13.79 -0.50 -10.23
CA PRO A 214 -13.29 -1.80 -9.81
C PRO A 214 -11.80 -2.02 -10.11
N THR A 215 -11.13 -1.09 -10.79
CA THR A 215 -9.68 -1.11 -10.97
C THR A 215 -8.97 -0.91 -9.64
N ILE A 216 -9.53 -0.10 -8.75
CA ILE A 216 -9.01 0.03 -7.40
C ILE A 216 -9.37 -1.25 -6.62
N MET A 217 -8.37 -1.90 -6.03
CA MET A 217 -8.56 -3.02 -5.11
C MET A 217 -8.71 -2.52 -3.69
N ALA A 218 -7.81 -1.63 -3.27
CA ALA A 218 -7.74 -1.20 -1.89
C ALA A 218 -7.20 0.23 -1.74
N TRP A 219 -7.66 0.89 -0.71
CA TRP A 219 -7.04 2.05 -0.10
C TRP A 219 -6.12 1.60 1.01
N GLN A 220 -4.93 2.17 1.07
CA GLN A 220 -3.96 1.85 2.10
C GLN A 220 -3.63 3.10 2.90
N LEU A 221 -3.66 3.01 4.24
CA LEU A 221 -3.59 4.18 5.11
C LEU A 221 -2.27 4.95 4.94
N ALA A 222 -1.17 4.23 4.87
CA ALA A 222 0.16 4.80 4.62
C ALA A 222 1.13 3.73 4.11
N ASN A 223 2.27 4.17 3.57
CA ASN A 223 3.44 3.32 3.45
C ASN A 223 4.11 3.21 4.83
N GLU A 224 4.23 1.98 5.33
CA GLU A 224 4.99 1.60 6.52
C GLU A 224 4.71 2.41 7.79
N PRO A 225 3.44 2.60 8.20
CA PRO A 225 3.14 3.31 9.43
C PRO A 225 3.69 2.55 10.64
N ARG A 226 4.52 3.23 11.47
CA ARG A 226 5.17 2.67 12.66
C ARG A 226 4.74 3.42 13.91
N PRO A 227 4.49 2.76 15.06
CA PRO A 227 4.16 3.46 16.30
C PRO A 227 5.30 4.34 16.83
N ALA A 228 6.55 4.00 16.46
CA ALA A 228 7.77 4.72 16.84
C ALA A 228 9.02 4.10 16.21
N GLY A 229 10.19 4.70 16.50
CA GLY A 229 11.51 4.12 16.31
C GLY A 229 12.12 3.56 17.60
N SER A 230 11.74 4.12 18.76
CA SER A 230 12.18 3.68 20.08
C SER A 230 11.08 2.97 20.88
N GLU A 231 11.48 2.04 21.76
CA GLU A 231 10.51 1.32 22.61
C GLU A 231 9.80 2.26 23.59
N GLU A 232 10.53 3.22 24.18
CA GLU A 232 9.97 4.17 25.15
C GLU A 232 8.89 5.03 24.53
N PHE A 233 9.19 5.66 23.40
CA PHE A 233 8.23 6.49 22.69
C PHE A 233 7.06 5.62 22.15
N GLY A 234 7.37 4.44 21.62
CA GLY A 234 6.38 3.52 21.10
C GLY A 234 5.36 3.07 22.14
N LYS A 235 5.81 2.78 23.36
CA LYS A 235 4.90 2.44 24.48
C LYS A 235 3.94 3.58 24.79
N ALA A 236 4.42 4.82 24.83
CA ALA A 236 3.59 6.00 25.08
C ALA A 236 2.66 6.33 23.90
N ASN A 237 3.14 6.18 22.65
CA ASN A 237 2.41 6.57 21.45
C ASN A 237 1.45 5.49 20.92
N ARG A 238 1.56 4.26 21.42
CA ARG A 238 0.77 3.13 20.95
C ARG A 238 -0.75 3.37 20.93
N PRO A 239 -1.39 3.96 21.98
CA PRO A 239 -2.81 4.23 21.91
C PRO A 239 -3.21 5.16 20.77
N ALA A 240 -2.39 6.18 20.47
CA ALA A 240 -2.63 7.10 19.37
C ALA A 240 -2.47 6.40 18.00
N TYR A 241 -1.47 5.54 17.86
CA TYR A 241 -1.25 4.74 16.66
C TYR A 241 -2.44 3.81 16.37
N ASP A 242 -2.89 3.03 17.38
CA ASP A 242 -4.01 2.10 17.23
C ASP A 242 -5.32 2.84 16.91
N ALA A 243 -5.57 3.96 17.59
CA ALA A 243 -6.74 4.81 17.33
C ALA A 243 -6.69 5.43 15.91
N TRP A 244 -5.51 5.81 15.44
CA TRP A 244 -5.35 6.36 14.09
C TRP A 244 -5.63 5.31 13.02
N ILE A 245 -5.14 4.08 13.18
CA ILE A 245 -5.40 2.97 12.23
C ILE A 245 -6.90 2.71 12.13
N ASP A 246 -7.58 2.47 13.25
CA ASP A 246 -9.03 2.21 13.25
C ASP A 246 -9.82 3.41 12.72
N GLY A 247 -9.54 4.61 13.24
CA GLY A 247 -10.25 5.83 12.88
C GLY A 247 -10.09 6.21 11.42
N THR A 248 -8.89 6.07 10.85
CA THR A 248 -8.62 6.36 9.43
C THR A 248 -9.27 5.32 8.52
N ALA A 249 -9.18 4.04 8.86
CA ALA A 249 -9.82 2.99 8.09
C ALA A 249 -11.34 3.16 8.03
N ARG A 250 -11.99 3.44 9.17
CA ARG A 250 -13.43 3.76 9.23
C ARG A 250 -13.78 5.01 8.44
N PHE A 251 -12.93 6.03 8.49
CA PHE A 251 -13.14 7.25 7.73
C PHE A 251 -13.12 6.99 6.21
N ILE A 252 -12.15 6.22 5.71
CA ILE A 252 -12.12 5.82 4.30
C ILE A 252 -13.39 5.04 3.95
N LYS A 253 -13.76 4.04 4.74
CA LYS A 253 -14.97 3.24 4.51
C LYS A 253 -16.27 4.04 4.56
N SER A 254 -16.30 5.16 5.28
CA SER A 254 -17.46 6.07 5.28
C SER A 254 -17.62 6.84 3.95
N ILE A 255 -16.54 6.97 3.18
CA ILE A 255 -16.56 7.62 1.84
C ILE A 255 -16.74 6.56 0.75
N ASP A 256 -16.07 5.42 0.93
CA ASP A 256 -16.00 4.31 -0.03
C ASP A 256 -16.18 2.96 0.68
N ALA A 257 -17.38 2.42 0.58
CA ALA A 257 -17.72 1.11 1.15
C ALA A 257 -17.44 -0.05 0.18
N ASN A 258 -16.97 0.21 -1.03
CA ASN A 258 -16.79 -0.84 -2.05
C ASN A 258 -15.40 -1.45 -2.02
N HIS A 259 -14.37 -0.65 -1.74
CA HIS A 259 -12.98 -1.11 -1.79
C HIS A 259 -12.48 -1.58 -0.42
N LEU A 260 -11.46 -2.42 -0.48
CA LEU A 260 -10.75 -2.89 0.70
C LEU A 260 -9.92 -1.77 1.32
N VAL A 261 -9.59 -1.94 2.60
CA VAL A 261 -8.70 -1.04 3.33
C VAL A 261 -7.63 -1.86 4.03
N SER A 262 -6.37 -1.45 3.91
CA SER A 262 -5.24 -2.00 4.65
C SER A 262 -4.39 -0.90 5.27
N SER A 263 -3.55 -1.25 6.23
CA SER A 263 -2.70 -0.27 6.92
C SER A 263 -1.44 0.11 6.12
N GLY A 264 -0.85 -0.84 5.39
CA GLY A 264 0.48 -0.74 4.77
C GLY A 264 1.62 -1.05 5.75
N SER A 265 1.34 -1.81 6.80
CA SER A 265 2.32 -2.21 7.81
C SER A 265 3.33 -3.21 7.26
N GLU A 266 4.58 -3.12 7.75
CA GLU A 266 5.65 -4.09 7.45
C GLU A 266 5.48 -5.42 8.20
N GLY A 267 4.56 -5.50 9.17
CA GLY A 267 4.48 -6.59 10.14
C GLY A 267 5.15 -6.20 11.48
N ASP A 268 5.68 -7.20 12.21
CA ASP A 268 6.24 -6.95 13.55
C ASP A 268 7.50 -6.05 13.52
N MET A 269 8.30 -6.08 12.46
CA MET A 269 9.44 -5.17 12.30
C MET A 269 9.01 -3.71 12.27
N GLY A 270 7.87 -3.38 11.67
CA GLY A 270 7.25 -2.06 11.73
C GLY A 270 6.55 -1.76 13.05
N CYS A 271 6.47 -2.73 13.93
CA CYS A 271 5.80 -2.65 15.24
C CYS A 271 6.76 -2.93 16.41
N LEU A 272 8.03 -2.49 16.30
CA LEU A 272 9.08 -2.66 17.31
C LEU A 272 9.35 -4.14 17.66
N GLY A 273 9.22 -5.06 16.69
CA GLY A 273 9.41 -6.49 16.88
C GLY A 273 8.25 -7.19 17.61
N SER A 274 7.09 -6.55 17.74
CA SER A 274 5.97 -7.05 18.55
C SER A 274 4.80 -7.56 17.69
N GLU A 275 4.61 -8.88 17.64
CA GLU A 275 3.41 -9.49 17.03
C GLU A 275 2.11 -9.02 17.73
N ALA A 276 2.13 -8.85 19.06
CA ALA A 276 0.99 -8.30 19.80
C ALA A 276 0.61 -6.89 19.33
N CYS A 277 1.60 -6.10 18.91
CA CYS A 277 1.38 -4.81 18.30
C CYS A 277 0.63 -4.95 16.96
N VAL A 278 1.02 -5.85 16.11
CA VAL A 278 0.35 -6.11 14.83
C VAL A 278 -1.09 -6.56 15.07
N VAL A 279 -1.31 -7.50 15.98
CA VAL A 279 -2.67 -7.99 16.29
C VAL A 279 -3.59 -6.86 16.79
N GLU A 280 -3.16 -6.12 17.80
CA GLU A 280 -3.97 -5.08 18.40
C GLU A 280 -4.34 -3.97 17.41
N SER A 281 -3.39 -3.49 16.62
CA SER A 281 -3.64 -2.43 15.64
C SER A 281 -4.52 -2.88 14.46
N HIS A 282 -4.53 -4.19 14.14
CA HIS A 282 -5.25 -4.72 12.98
C HIS A 282 -6.47 -5.57 13.30
N LYS A 283 -6.84 -5.75 14.59
CA LYS A 283 -8.06 -6.49 14.97
C LYS A 283 -9.36 -5.80 14.58
N THR A 284 -9.31 -4.51 14.28
CA THR A 284 -10.49 -3.75 13.82
C THR A 284 -11.08 -4.36 12.55
N PRO A 285 -12.41 -4.46 12.42
CA PRO A 285 -13.05 -4.94 11.20
C PRO A 285 -12.91 -3.94 10.02
N ALA A 286 -12.44 -2.71 10.28
CA ALA A 286 -12.23 -1.71 9.23
C ALA A 286 -10.94 -1.97 8.41
N ILE A 287 -10.01 -2.75 8.92
CA ILE A 287 -8.85 -3.27 8.17
C ILE A 287 -9.22 -4.64 7.61
N ASP A 288 -9.26 -4.76 6.30
CA ASP A 288 -9.74 -5.96 5.61
C ASP A 288 -8.68 -7.04 5.47
N TYR A 289 -7.42 -6.69 5.27
CA TYR A 289 -6.32 -7.63 5.11
C TYR A 289 -5.02 -7.11 5.71
N LEU A 290 -4.12 -8.03 6.06
CA LEU A 290 -2.80 -7.73 6.58
C LEU A 290 -1.79 -7.54 5.44
N THR A 291 -0.78 -6.74 5.73
CA THR A 291 0.35 -6.49 4.83
C THR A 291 1.65 -6.89 5.48
N LEU A 292 2.63 -7.26 4.69
CA LEU A 292 3.96 -7.65 5.12
C LEU A 292 5.01 -7.08 4.17
N HIS A 293 6.08 -6.52 4.72
CA HIS A 293 7.27 -6.13 3.96
C HIS A 293 8.46 -6.95 4.44
N VAL A 294 9.42 -7.24 3.55
CA VAL A 294 10.57 -8.10 3.87
C VAL A 294 11.86 -7.46 3.35
N TRP A 295 12.57 -6.80 4.25
CA TRP A 295 13.72 -5.96 3.95
C TRP A 295 15.02 -6.43 4.63
N PRO A 296 15.59 -7.60 4.24
CA PRO A 296 16.72 -8.18 4.96
C PRO A 296 17.99 -7.32 4.93
N ASN A 297 18.20 -6.48 3.91
CA ASN A 297 19.32 -5.55 3.88
C ASN A 297 19.12 -4.40 4.88
N ASN A 298 17.92 -3.78 4.90
CA ASN A 298 17.60 -2.64 5.75
C ASN A 298 17.57 -3.04 7.23
N TRP A 299 17.20 -4.29 7.51
CA TRP A 299 17.19 -4.85 8.87
C TRP A 299 18.53 -5.52 9.27
N SER A 300 19.56 -5.37 8.46
CA SER A 300 20.90 -5.94 8.70
C SER A 300 20.91 -7.47 8.87
N TRP A 301 19.93 -8.17 8.27
CA TRP A 301 19.92 -9.63 8.23
C TRP A 301 20.82 -10.17 7.10
N ILE A 302 20.91 -9.43 6.00
CA ILE A 302 21.84 -9.65 4.90
C ILE A 302 22.67 -8.38 4.74
N SER A 303 23.99 -8.50 4.80
CA SER A 303 24.90 -7.36 4.66
C SER A 303 24.79 -6.70 3.27
N MET A 304 24.77 -5.38 3.21
CA MET A 304 24.84 -4.64 1.95
C MET A 304 26.24 -4.70 1.29
N THR A 305 27.28 -4.99 2.08
CA THR A 305 28.68 -5.03 1.62
C THR A 305 29.25 -6.44 1.51
N ASP A 306 28.62 -7.41 2.17
CA ASP A 306 29.06 -8.82 2.18
C ASP A 306 27.85 -9.76 2.13
N GLN A 307 27.15 -9.73 0.98
CA GLN A 307 26.02 -10.63 0.73
C GLN A 307 26.44 -12.12 0.77
N PRO A 308 27.57 -12.54 0.17
CA PRO A 308 27.91 -13.97 0.11
C PRO A 308 27.99 -14.64 1.49
N SER A 309 28.60 -14.00 2.49
CA SER A 309 28.75 -14.60 3.82
C SER A 309 27.49 -14.55 4.67
N THR A 310 26.58 -13.62 4.41
CA THR A 310 25.40 -13.35 5.25
C THR A 310 24.08 -13.83 4.65
N TYR A 311 24.08 -14.20 3.37
CA TYR A 311 22.84 -14.51 2.63
C TYR A 311 22.06 -15.67 3.24
N GLU A 312 22.71 -16.81 3.53
CA GLU A 312 21.98 -18.00 3.98
C GLU A 312 21.25 -17.77 5.31
N ALA A 313 21.94 -17.16 6.26
CA ALA A 313 21.35 -16.83 7.56
C ALA A 313 20.21 -15.80 7.44
N GLY A 314 20.42 -14.76 6.63
CA GLY A 314 19.41 -13.72 6.42
C GLY A 314 18.20 -14.21 5.64
N ALA A 315 18.38 -15.07 4.64
CA ALA A 315 17.29 -15.69 3.90
C ALA A 315 16.48 -16.66 4.78
N ALA A 316 17.14 -17.45 5.65
CA ALA A 316 16.45 -18.28 6.62
C ALA A 316 15.59 -17.44 7.58
N ARG A 317 16.15 -16.36 8.12
CA ARG A 317 15.42 -15.42 8.99
C ARG A 317 14.24 -14.77 8.27
N SER A 318 14.40 -14.40 7.01
CA SER A 318 13.30 -13.84 6.19
C SER A 318 12.19 -14.86 5.96
N ARG A 319 12.55 -16.12 5.72
CA ARG A 319 11.58 -17.23 5.60
C ARG A 319 10.78 -17.43 6.87
N ASP A 320 11.45 -17.46 8.02
CA ASP A 320 10.78 -17.61 9.32
C ASP A 320 9.86 -16.42 9.61
N TYR A 321 10.27 -15.20 9.23
CA TYR A 321 9.47 -14.00 9.34
C TYR A 321 8.17 -14.10 8.51
N ILE A 322 8.27 -14.52 7.25
CA ILE A 322 7.10 -14.74 6.38
C ILE A 322 6.16 -15.77 6.98
N ARG A 323 6.69 -16.95 7.42
CA ARG A 323 5.89 -18.03 7.98
C ARG A 323 5.16 -17.64 9.26
N ARG A 324 5.80 -16.87 10.15
CA ARG A 324 5.17 -16.36 11.38
C ARG A 324 4.01 -15.42 11.03
N HIS A 325 4.16 -14.53 10.06
CA HIS A 325 3.09 -13.62 9.64
C HIS A 325 1.95 -14.33 8.89
N ILE A 326 2.23 -15.38 8.13
CA ILE A 326 1.20 -16.26 7.57
C ILE A 326 0.38 -16.91 8.71
N ALA A 327 1.04 -17.45 9.73
CA ALA A 327 0.37 -18.02 10.88
C ALA A 327 -0.45 -16.99 11.66
N LEU A 328 0.09 -15.76 11.81
CA LEU A 328 -0.60 -14.65 12.45
C LEU A 328 -1.86 -14.25 11.67
N ALA A 329 -1.77 -14.06 10.36
CA ALA A 329 -2.90 -13.73 9.50
C ALA A 329 -3.99 -14.81 9.58
N LYS A 330 -3.60 -16.09 9.55
CA LYS A 330 -4.50 -17.22 9.73
C LYS A 330 -5.22 -17.17 11.08
N SER A 331 -4.51 -16.88 12.17
CA SER A 331 -5.09 -16.78 13.51
C SER A 331 -6.08 -15.63 13.65
N MET A 332 -5.86 -14.55 12.90
CA MET A 332 -6.74 -13.36 12.86
C MET A 332 -7.91 -13.53 11.86
N GLY A 333 -7.93 -14.59 11.05
CA GLY A 333 -8.95 -14.80 10.01
C GLY A 333 -8.91 -13.74 8.90
N LYS A 334 -7.73 -13.15 8.63
CA LYS A 334 -7.56 -12.11 7.62
C LYS A 334 -6.65 -12.57 6.49
N PRO A 335 -6.92 -12.14 5.24
CA PRO A 335 -5.97 -12.33 4.14
C PRO A 335 -4.63 -11.64 4.44
N LEU A 336 -3.55 -12.12 3.79
CA LEU A 336 -2.21 -11.55 3.86
C LEU A 336 -1.70 -11.25 2.45
N THR A 337 -1.05 -10.10 2.28
CA THR A 337 -0.29 -9.73 1.09
C THR A 337 1.14 -9.37 1.48
N ILE A 338 2.14 -9.95 0.80
CA ILE A 338 3.52 -9.48 0.91
C ILE A 338 3.65 -8.31 -0.07
N GLU A 339 3.57 -7.07 0.44
CA GLU A 339 3.47 -5.89 -0.43
C GLU A 339 4.78 -5.27 -0.82
N GLU A 340 5.84 -5.59 -0.08
CA GLU A 340 7.20 -5.21 -0.45
C GLU A 340 8.17 -6.32 -0.05
N PHE A 341 9.06 -6.63 -0.95
CA PHE A 341 10.26 -7.42 -0.69
C PHE A 341 11.28 -7.11 -1.76
N GLY A 342 12.52 -7.10 -1.38
CA GLY A 342 13.62 -6.81 -2.27
C GLY A 342 14.97 -7.22 -1.69
N LEU A 343 15.95 -7.31 -2.56
CA LEU A 343 17.35 -7.47 -2.21
C LEU A 343 18.19 -6.67 -3.20
N ILE A 344 19.24 -6.03 -2.69
CA ILE A 344 20.14 -5.25 -3.53
C ILE A 344 20.84 -6.12 -4.57
N ARG A 345 21.36 -5.49 -5.64
CA ARG A 345 22.23 -6.15 -6.64
C ARG A 345 23.51 -6.63 -5.99
N ASP A 346 24.11 -7.66 -6.59
CA ASP A 346 25.38 -8.23 -6.14
C ASP A 346 26.46 -7.12 -6.08
N GLY A 347 27.21 -7.11 -4.98
CA GLY A 347 28.26 -6.11 -4.78
C GLY A 347 27.77 -4.67 -4.61
N ARG A 348 26.49 -4.47 -4.25
CA ARG A 348 25.87 -3.15 -4.12
C ARG A 348 25.93 -2.33 -5.43
N ALA A 349 25.83 -3.00 -6.57
CA ALA A 349 25.73 -2.33 -7.85
C ALA A 349 24.34 -1.74 -8.05
N PHE A 350 24.21 -0.78 -8.98
CA PHE A 350 22.93 -0.13 -9.33
C PHE A 350 22.74 0.02 -10.85
N ALA A 351 23.76 -0.28 -11.66
CA ALA A 351 23.62 -0.18 -13.11
C ALA A 351 22.79 -1.32 -13.69
N PRO A 352 21.94 -1.08 -14.72
CA PRO A 352 21.26 -2.15 -15.46
C PRO A 352 22.25 -3.18 -16.00
N GLY A 353 21.88 -4.47 -15.92
CA GLY A 353 22.74 -5.58 -16.32
C GLY A 353 23.81 -5.99 -15.31
N SER A 354 23.96 -5.30 -14.18
CA SER A 354 24.78 -5.77 -13.08
C SER A 354 24.25 -7.11 -12.55
N PRO A 355 25.11 -8.00 -11.99
CA PRO A 355 24.69 -9.28 -11.45
C PRO A 355 23.61 -9.14 -10.35
N VAL A 356 22.71 -10.12 -10.31
CA VAL A 356 21.55 -10.16 -9.38
C VAL A 356 21.36 -11.55 -8.80
N THR A 357 22.46 -12.29 -8.58
CA THR A 357 22.44 -13.69 -8.17
C THR A 357 21.71 -13.89 -6.85
N PHE A 358 22.02 -13.06 -5.83
CA PHE A 358 21.41 -13.17 -4.51
C PHE A 358 19.96 -12.67 -4.52
N ARG A 359 19.67 -11.61 -5.29
CA ARG A 359 18.28 -11.14 -5.49
C ARG A 359 17.41 -12.23 -6.12
N ASP A 360 17.88 -12.88 -7.16
CA ASP A 360 17.14 -13.95 -7.85
C ASP A 360 16.87 -15.15 -6.93
N ARG A 361 17.83 -15.51 -6.08
CA ARG A 361 17.64 -16.54 -5.05
C ARG A 361 16.63 -16.12 -4.00
N PHE A 362 16.67 -14.86 -3.57
CA PHE A 362 15.75 -14.31 -2.58
C PHE A 362 14.31 -14.25 -3.13
N TYR A 363 14.13 -13.81 -4.39
CA TYR A 363 12.83 -13.79 -5.05
C TYR A 363 12.23 -15.19 -5.14
N ARG A 364 13.01 -16.21 -5.54
CA ARG A 364 12.54 -17.60 -5.53
C ARG A 364 12.09 -18.03 -4.14
N MET A 365 12.88 -17.75 -3.11
CA MET A 365 12.54 -18.12 -1.74
C MET A 365 11.21 -17.50 -1.28
N VAL A 366 10.98 -16.20 -1.54
CA VAL A 366 9.71 -15.54 -1.20
C VAL A 366 8.55 -16.16 -1.97
N PHE A 367 8.73 -16.37 -3.27
CA PHE A 367 7.69 -16.95 -4.13
C PHE A 367 7.35 -18.40 -3.73
N ASP A 368 8.35 -19.20 -3.38
CA ASP A 368 8.15 -20.58 -2.91
C ASP A 368 7.29 -20.63 -1.63
N GLU A 369 7.53 -19.72 -0.66
CA GLU A 369 6.72 -19.64 0.57
C GLU A 369 5.27 -19.23 0.27
N VAL A 370 5.08 -18.27 -0.61
CA VAL A 370 3.75 -17.81 -1.04
C VAL A 370 2.99 -18.92 -1.77
N GLU A 371 3.63 -19.58 -2.72
CA GLU A 371 3.01 -20.71 -3.46
C GLU A 371 2.66 -21.87 -2.55
N ALA A 372 3.54 -22.20 -1.60
CA ALA A 372 3.30 -23.28 -0.64
C ALA A 372 2.05 -22.98 0.21
N ASP A 373 1.93 -21.74 0.72
CA ASP A 373 0.77 -21.31 1.51
C ASP A 373 -0.52 -21.30 0.66
N MET A 374 -0.48 -20.74 -0.55
CA MET A 374 -1.62 -20.73 -1.46
C MET A 374 -2.10 -22.16 -1.80
N LYS A 375 -1.19 -23.09 -2.09
CA LYS A 375 -1.49 -24.51 -2.36
C LYS A 375 -2.10 -25.20 -1.14
N ALA A 376 -1.67 -24.83 0.06
CA ALA A 376 -2.24 -25.33 1.32
C ALA A 376 -3.59 -24.67 1.67
N GLY A 377 -4.08 -23.73 0.85
CA GLY A 377 -5.30 -22.99 1.11
C GLY A 377 -5.16 -21.97 2.24
N GLY A 378 -3.97 -21.43 2.46
CA GLY A 378 -3.67 -20.42 3.46
C GLY A 378 -4.19 -19.02 3.14
N PRO A 379 -3.89 -18.03 4.01
CA PRO A 379 -4.39 -16.67 3.89
C PRO A 379 -3.66 -15.82 2.85
N THR A 380 -2.48 -16.23 2.34
CA THR A 380 -1.71 -15.42 1.40
C THR A 380 -2.44 -15.25 0.08
N ALA A 381 -2.66 -13.99 -0.32
CA ALA A 381 -3.39 -13.64 -1.52
C ALA A 381 -2.47 -13.22 -2.68
N GLY A 382 -1.31 -12.68 -2.41
CA GLY A 382 -0.40 -12.22 -3.45
C GLY A 382 0.87 -11.55 -2.93
N VAL A 383 1.66 -11.11 -3.89
CA VAL A 383 2.91 -10.38 -3.64
C VAL A 383 3.03 -9.17 -4.55
N ASN A 384 3.67 -8.10 -4.06
CA ASN A 384 4.17 -6.99 -4.87
C ASN A 384 5.67 -6.87 -4.63
N PHE A 385 6.49 -7.13 -5.63
CA PHE A 385 7.94 -6.95 -5.47
C PHE A 385 8.32 -5.47 -5.46
N TRP A 386 9.37 -5.13 -4.73
CA TRP A 386 9.96 -3.81 -4.74
C TRP A 386 11.21 -3.80 -5.62
N ALA A 387 11.26 -2.98 -6.64
CA ALA A 387 10.15 -2.27 -7.25
C ALA A 387 10.36 -2.32 -8.77
N TRP A 388 9.41 -1.87 -9.55
CA TRP A 388 9.55 -1.84 -11.00
C TRP A 388 10.35 -0.62 -11.44
N ASN A 389 11.52 -0.81 -12.02
CA ASN A 389 12.33 0.22 -12.70
C ASN A 389 12.03 0.29 -14.20
N GLY A 390 11.73 -0.87 -14.80
CA GLY A 390 11.41 -0.98 -16.23
C GLY A 390 12.45 -0.33 -17.13
N GLU A 391 11.99 0.61 -17.97
CA GLU A 391 12.82 1.41 -18.87
C GLU A 391 13.54 2.56 -18.15
N GLY A 392 13.20 2.87 -16.89
CA GLY A 392 13.82 3.94 -16.11
C GLY A 392 15.31 3.72 -15.93
N ARG A 393 16.05 4.81 -15.86
CA ARG A 393 17.51 4.79 -15.63
C ARG A 393 17.86 5.93 -14.69
N ALA A 394 18.86 5.73 -13.84
CA ALA A 394 19.41 6.82 -13.05
C ALA A 394 19.82 7.98 -13.95
N GLN A 395 19.46 9.19 -13.57
CA GLN A 395 19.75 10.39 -14.36
C GLN A 395 21.19 10.86 -14.16
N HIS A 396 21.82 10.47 -13.05
CA HIS A 396 23.16 10.87 -12.65
C HIS A 396 24.09 9.67 -12.50
N ALA A 397 25.38 9.87 -12.75
CA ALA A 397 26.40 8.81 -12.67
C ALA A 397 26.59 8.25 -11.27
N ASP A 398 26.28 9.03 -10.23
CA ASP A 398 26.30 8.63 -8.81
C ASP A 398 25.03 7.87 -8.40
N ALA A 399 24.08 7.70 -9.31
CA ALA A 399 22.77 7.10 -9.13
C ALA A 399 21.87 7.78 -8.07
N TRP A 400 22.26 8.92 -7.51
CA TRP A 400 21.42 9.63 -6.56
C TRP A 400 20.37 10.50 -7.26
N PHE A 401 19.12 10.39 -6.77
CA PHE A 401 18.04 11.27 -7.20
C PHE A 401 18.31 12.71 -6.73
N LYS A 402 18.08 13.67 -7.63
CA LYS A 402 18.14 15.10 -7.33
C LYS A 402 16.78 15.72 -7.54
N LYS A 403 16.42 16.66 -6.67
CA LYS A 403 15.13 17.34 -6.77
C LYS A 403 14.94 17.94 -8.17
N GLY A 404 13.81 17.58 -8.81
CA GLY A 404 13.52 17.96 -10.19
C GLY A 404 13.92 16.94 -11.26
N ASP A 405 14.56 15.81 -10.87
CA ASP A 405 14.78 14.69 -11.78
C ASP A 405 13.44 14.11 -12.27
N ARG A 406 13.44 13.66 -13.53
CA ARG A 406 12.25 13.14 -14.23
C ARG A 406 12.41 11.71 -14.71
N SER A 407 13.56 11.13 -14.49
CA SER A 407 13.81 9.72 -14.79
C SER A 407 13.40 8.86 -13.59
N TYR A 408 12.09 8.68 -13.43
CA TYR A 408 11.55 7.90 -12.33
C TYR A 408 11.91 6.42 -12.47
N VAL A 409 12.35 5.82 -11.35
CA VAL A 409 12.58 4.39 -11.16
C VAL A 409 11.87 3.93 -9.89
N GLY A 410 11.84 2.63 -9.63
CA GLY A 410 11.18 2.09 -8.46
C GLY A 410 11.89 2.38 -7.14
N ASP A 411 13.22 2.56 -7.17
CA ASP A 411 13.97 2.99 -5.99
C ASP A 411 13.59 4.43 -5.65
N PRO A 412 13.17 4.72 -4.41
CA PRO A 412 12.71 6.05 -4.04
C PRO A 412 13.89 7.04 -3.93
N PRO A 413 13.62 8.35 -3.86
CA PRO A 413 14.66 9.38 -3.89
C PRO A 413 15.79 9.24 -2.86
N GLN A 414 15.54 8.63 -1.71
CA GLN A 414 16.54 8.46 -0.63
C GLN A 414 17.48 7.27 -0.85
N GLU A 415 17.33 6.53 -1.93
CA GLU A 415 18.16 5.36 -2.28
C GLU A 415 18.85 5.56 -3.62
N GLU A 416 19.97 4.86 -3.85
CA GLU A 416 20.61 4.86 -5.16
C GLU A 416 19.67 4.23 -6.18
N GLN A 417 19.44 4.94 -7.26
CA GLN A 417 18.49 4.59 -8.31
C GLN A 417 18.97 3.35 -9.11
N GLY A 418 18.33 2.21 -8.87
CA GLY A 418 18.68 0.91 -9.43
C GLY A 418 19.21 -0.08 -8.41
N LEU A 419 19.30 0.30 -7.12
CA LEU A 419 19.85 -0.56 -6.08
C LEU A 419 18.98 -1.81 -5.84
N PHE A 420 17.67 -1.63 -5.60
CA PHE A 420 16.70 -2.71 -5.38
C PHE A 420 15.85 -3.00 -6.62
N GLY A 421 15.56 -1.99 -7.40
CA GLY A 421 14.55 -2.07 -8.44
C GLY A 421 14.91 -3.02 -9.61
N VAL A 422 13.87 -3.56 -10.23
CA VAL A 422 13.95 -4.51 -11.35
C VAL A 422 13.84 -3.77 -12.66
N PHE A 423 14.93 -3.77 -13.45
CA PHE A 423 14.96 -3.22 -14.79
C PHE A 423 14.37 -4.18 -15.83
N ASP A 424 13.96 -3.63 -16.96
CA ASP A 424 13.56 -4.39 -18.17
C ASP A 424 14.67 -5.29 -18.72
N ALA A 425 15.93 -4.96 -18.40
CA ALA A 425 17.14 -5.71 -18.76
C ALA A 425 17.47 -6.87 -17.81
N ASP A 426 16.80 -7.01 -16.65
CA ASP A 426 17.11 -8.05 -15.66
C ASP A 426 16.46 -9.40 -16.03
N ALA A 427 16.93 -9.99 -17.12
CA ALA A 427 16.30 -11.14 -17.78
C ALA A 427 16.02 -12.32 -16.82
N SER A 428 16.96 -12.63 -15.90
CA SER A 428 16.81 -13.73 -14.94
C SER A 428 15.72 -13.46 -13.91
N THR A 429 15.68 -12.26 -13.33
CA THR A 429 14.63 -11.85 -12.38
C THR A 429 13.26 -11.82 -13.07
N LEU A 430 13.18 -11.30 -14.33
CA LEU A 430 11.93 -11.28 -15.09
C LEU A 430 11.42 -12.70 -15.40
N ALA A 431 12.31 -13.66 -15.66
CA ALA A 431 11.94 -15.06 -15.84
C ALA A 431 11.33 -15.64 -14.54
N ILE A 432 11.95 -15.38 -13.39
CA ILE A 432 11.46 -15.84 -12.09
C ILE A 432 10.06 -15.26 -11.79
N ILE A 433 9.86 -13.95 -12.01
CA ILE A 433 8.55 -13.31 -11.84
C ILE A 433 7.48 -13.96 -12.73
N ARG A 434 7.81 -14.20 -14.01
CA ARG A 434 6.91 -14.85 -14.98
C ARG A 434 6.55 -16.27 -14.56
N ASP A 435 7.51 -17.05 -14.08
CA ASP A 435 7.29 -18.43 -13.69
C ASP A 435 6.42 -18.50 -12.42
N HIS A 436 6.65 -17.61 -11.45
CA HIS A 436 5.77 -17.46 -10.30
C HIS A 436 4.34 -17.07 -10.72
N ALA A 437 4.20 -16.13 -11.65
CA ALA A 437 2.87 -15.74 -12.14
C ALA A 437 2.11 -16.89 -12.81
N LYS A 438 2.81 -17.78 -13.51
CA LYS A 438 2.21 -19.01 -14.07
C LYS A 438 1.79 -19.97 -12.95
N ALA A 439 2.65 -20.16 -11.92
CA ALA A 439 2.35 -21.02 -10.78
C ALA A 439 1.12 -20.54 -10.02
N VAL A 440 1.06 -19.23 -9.69
CA VAL A 440 -0.09 -18.62 -8.99
C VAL A 440 -1.39 -18.77 -9.80
N LYS A 441 -1.32 -18.65 -11.11
CA LYS A 441 -2.50 -18.83 -11.99
C LYS A 441 -2.98 -20.28 -12.03
N ALA A 442 -2.10 -21.25 -11.80
CA ALA A 442 -2.43 -22.68 -11.81
C ALA A 442 -3.03 -23.19 -10.47
N ILE A 443 -2.83 -22.45 -9.37
CA ILE A 443 -3.42 -22.71 -8.05
C ILE A 443 -4.86 -22.19 -7.99
#